data_a2ab1f2d1793df54f102c98b29c72b9b
#
_entry.id   a2ab1f2d1793df54f102c98b29c72b9b
#
_cell.length_a   1.000
_cell.length_b   1.000
_cell.length_c   1.000
_cell.angle_alpha   90.00
_cell.angle_beta   90.00
_cell.angle_gamma   90.00
#
_symmetry.space_group_name_H-M   'P 1'
#
loop_
_entity.id
_entity.type
_entity.pdbx_description
1 polymer ?
#
loop_
_entity_poly.entity_id
_entity_poly.type
_entity_poly.pdbx_seq_one_letter_code
_entity_poly.pdbx_strand_id
1 'polypeptide(L)'
;MSTVDELLAADRTLLLVDDDKTFLTRLERAMQKRGFDVRIADTVAGGLAAVSEAPPAYAVVDLRLEDGNGLDVVAALHQKRGDARAVVLTGYGNIATAVTAVKLGAVDYLSKPADAEDVINALLATGNKPPEPPENPMSADRVRWEHIQRVYELCDRNVSETARRLNMHRRTLQRILAKRAPK
;
A
#
# COMPACT_ATOMS: atom_id res chain seq x y z
N MET A 1 20.99 -14.32 18.61
CA MET A 1 19.78 -14.60 17.83
C MET A 1 18.97 -13.31 17.86
N SER A 2 18.61 -12.80 16.70
CA SER A 2 17.91 -11.52 16.62
C SER A 2 16.43 -11.74 17.00
N THR A 3 15.81 -10.75 17.64
CA THR A 3 14.36 -10.71 17.98
C THR A 3 13.48 -11.00 16.75
N VAL A 4 14.00 -10.75 15.55
CA VAL A 4 13.38 -11.03 14.24
C VAL A 4 13.24 -12.54 13.99
N ASP A 5 14.25 -13.33 14.34
CA ASP A 5 14.22 -14.79 14.17
C ASP A 5 13.22 -15.46 15.11
N GLU A 6 13.00 -14.89 16.30
CA GLU A 6 12.01 -15.40 17.26
C GLU A 6 10.57 -15.08 16.83
N LEU A 7 10.32 -13.91 16.26
CA LEU A 7 9.01 -13.53 15.73
C LEU A 7 8.63 -14.32 14.47
N LEU A 8 9.62 -14.71 13.67
CA LEU A 8 9.43 -15.56 12.48
C LEU A 8 9.40 -17.07 12.81
N ALA A 9 9.68 -17.46 14.06
CA ALA A 9 9.84 -18.88 14.41
C ALA A 9 8.54 -19.68 14.44
N ALA A 10 7.37 -19.02 14.62
CA ALA A 10 6.10 -19.72 14.85
C ALA A 10 5.23 -19.86 13.60
N ASP A 11 5.13 -18.83 12.76
CA ASP A 11 4.29 -18.84 11.54
C ASP A 11 4.83 -17.83 10.53
N ARG A 12 5.17 -18.29 9.32
CA ARG A 12 5.78 -17.49 8.25
C ARG A 12 4.83 -17.29 7.06
N THR A 13 3.56 -17.56 7.25
CA THR A 13 2.57 -17.38 6.18
C THR A 13 2.37 -15.90 5.87
N LEU A 14 2.52 -15.54 4.60
CA LEU A 14 2.42 -14.18 4.10
C LEU A 14 1.49 -14.12 2.90
N LEU A 15 0.52 -13.21 2.91
CA LEU A 15 -0.32 -12.88 1.77
C LEU A 15 0.11 -11.54 1.16
N LEU A 16 0.39 -11.54 -0.14
CA LEU A 16 0.63 -10.33 -0.91
C LEU A 16 -0.57 -10.05 -1.81
N VAL A 17 -1.12 -8.85 -1.75
CA VAL A 17 -2.28 -8.44 -2.57
C VAL A 17 -1.95 -7.14 -3.30
N ASP A 18 -1.85 -7.21 -4.63
CA ASP A 18 -1.52 -6.05 -5.49
C ASP A 18 -1.92 -6.37 -6.93
N ASP A 19 -2.46 -5.44 -7.69
CA ASP A 19 -2.83 -5.65 -9.10
C ASP A 19 -1.63 -5.51 -10.06
N ASP A 20 -0.51 -4.95 -9.60
CA ASP A 20 0.77 -4.95 -10.33
C ASP A 20 1.47 -6.32 -10.23
N LYS A 21 1.24 -7.18 -11.23
CA LYS A 21 1.84 -8.53 -11.31
C LYS A 21 3.36 -8.52 -11.30
N THR A 22 3.98 -7.48 -11.86
CA THR A 22 5.44 -7.34 -11.89
C THR A 22 5.97 -7.07 -10.49
N PHE A 23 5.32 -6.17 -9.76
CA PHE A 23 5.63 -5.87 -8.37
C PHE A 23 5.40 -7.11 -7.48
N LEU A 24 4.24 -7.78 -7.62
CA LEU A 24 3.93 -9.02 -6.88
C LEU A 24 5.02 -10.08 -7.05
N THR A 25 5.38 -10.39 -8.30
CA THR A 25 6.38 -11.44 -8.59
C THR A 25 7.75 -11.10 -8.00
N ARG A 26 8.14 -9.82 -8.05
CA ARG A 26 9.40 -9.36 -7.48
C ARG A 26 9.40 -9.45 -5.96
N LEU A 27 8.33 -8.99 -5.33
CA LEU A 27 8.19 -9.00 -3.87
C LEU A 27 8.07 -10.43 -3.34
N GLU A 28 7.26 -11.28 -3.99
CA GLU A 28 7.14 -12.70 -3.67
C GLU A 28 8.50 -13.40 -3.60
N ARG A 29 9.31 -13.29 -4.66
CA ARG A 29 10.65 -13.89 -4.69
C ARG A 29 11.56 -13.36 -3.59
N ALA A 30 11.47 -12.07 -3.29
CA ALA A 30 12.26 -11.46 -2.25
C ALA A 30 11.86 -11.94 -0.84
N MET A 31 10.56 -12.14 -0.61
CA MET A 31 10.03 -12.65 0.66
C MET A 31 10.30 -14.15 0.85
N GLN A 32 10.15 -14.94 -0.22
CA GLN A 32 10.49 -16.39 -0.19
C GLN A 32 11.97 -16.62 0.14
N LYS A 33 12.88 -15.81 -0.41
CA LYS A 33 14.32 -15.86 -0.05
C LYS A 33 14.59 -15.57 1.42
N ARG A 34 13.68 -14.88 2.09
CA ARG A 34 13.74 -14.56 3.53
C ARG A 34 12.97 -15.56 4.40
N GLY A 35 12.47 -16.63 3.79
CA GLY A 35 11.85 -17.75 4.47
C GLY A 35 10.36 -17.60 4.75
N PHE A 36 9.68 -16.64 4.11
CA PHE A 36 8.21 -16.57 4.16
C PHE A 36 7.57 -17.60 3.23
N ASP A 37 6.46 -18.18 3.68
CA ASP A 37 5.53 -18.95 2.84
C ASP A 37 4.52 -18.00 2.23
N VAL A 38 4.73 -17.67 0.95
CA VAL A 38 4.05 -16.55 0.28
C VAL A 38 2.91 -17.06 -0.59
N ARG A 39 1.73 -16.48 -0.38
CA ARG A 39 0.59 -16.55 -1.29
C ARG A 39 0.35 -15.18 -1.91
N ILE A 40 -0.09 -15.15 -3.15
CA ILE A 40 -0.38 -13.92 -3.89
C ILE A 40 -1.84 -13.85 -4.31
N ALA A 41 -2.38 -12.64 -4.36
CA ALA A 41 -3.66 -12.33 -4.98
C ALA A 41 -3.54 -11.00 -5.74
N ASP A 42 -4.21 -10.88 -6.87
CA ASP A 42 -4.19 -9.68 -7.70
C ASP A 42 -5.50 -8.88 -7.65
N THR A 43 -6.41 -9.28 -6.75
CA THR A 43 -7.74 -8.68 -6.56
C THR A 43 -8.15 -8.69 -5.09
N VAL A 44 -9.10 -7.81 -4.71
CA VAL A 44 -9.75 -7.85 -3.38
C VAL A 44 -10.43 -9.18 -3.17
N ALA A 45 -11.19 -9.66 -4.16
CA ALA A 45 -11.90 -10.93 -4.08
C ALA A 45 -10.94 -12.10 -3.82
N GLY A 46 -9.80 -12.15 -4.54
CA GLY A 46 -8.74 -13.14 -4.33
C GLY A 46 -8.11 -13.05 -2.94
N GLY A 47 -7.85 -11.84 -2.46
CA GLY A 47 -7.35 -11.58 -1.11
C GLY A 47 -8.30 -12.07 -0.02
N LEU A 48 -9.60 -11.75 -0.15
CA LEU A 48 -10.64 -12.19 0.77
C LEU A 48 -10.81 -13.72 0.79
N ALA A 49 -10.74 -14.36 -0.40
CA ALA A 49 -10.79 -15.83 -0.51
C ALA A 49 -9.59 -16.47 0.21
N ALA A 50 -8.37 -15.95 -0.01
CA ALA A 50 -7.17 -16.44 0.65
C ALA A 50 -7.22 -16.30 2.17
N VAL A 51 -7.71 -15.16 2.68
CA VAL A 51 -7.95 -14.93 4.12
C VAL A 51 -9.01 -15.88 4.67
N SER A 52 -10.05 -16.17 3.88
CA SER A 52 -11.14 -17.05 4.30
C SER A 52 -10.70 -18.51 4.41
N GLU A 53 -9.88 -18.96 3.49
CA GLU A 53 -9.37 -20.33 3.43
C GLU A 53 -8.37 -20.61 4.54
N ALA A 54 -7.32 -19.78 4.67
CA ALA A 54 -6.31 -19.91 5.71
C ALA A 54 -5.75 -18.52 6.05
N PRO A 55 -6.18 -17.89 7.17
CA PRO A 55 -5.74 -16.57 7.58
C PRO A 55 -4.21 -16.53 7.81
N PRO A 56 -3.44 -15.74 7.04
CA PRO A 56 -1.99 -15.66 7.19
C PRO A 56 -1.56 -14.91 8.44
N ALA A 57 -0.32 -15.16 8.89
CA ALA A 57 0.27 -14.38 9.99
C ALA A 57 0.65 -12.96 9.55
N TYR A 58 1.01 -12.80 8.28
CA TYR A 58 1.46 -11.54 7.71
C TYR A 58 0.69 -11.23 6.43
N ALA A 59 0.45 -9.95 6.17
CA ALA A 59 -0.13 -9.50 4.91
C ALA A 59 0.49 -8.19 4.44
N VAL A 60 0.64 -8.06 3.13
CA VAL A 60 0.99 -6.81 2.46
C VAL A 60 -0.07 -6.55 1.40
N VAL A 61 -0.78 -5.45 1.53
CA VAL A 61 -1.97 -5.20 0.73
C VAL A 61 -1.89 -3.82 0.08
N ASP A 62 -2.02 -3.77 -1.25
CA ASP A 62 -2.21 -2.48 -1.92
C ASP A 62 -3.57 -1.90 -1.55
N LEU A 63 -3.57 -0.60 -1.27
CA LEU A 63 -4.78 0.15 -0.96
C LEU A 63 -5.78 0.13 -2.11
N ARG A 64 -5.29 0.26 -3.35
CA ARG A 64 -6.11 0.37 -4.56
C ARG A 64 -5.89 -0.83 -5.45
N LEU A 65 -6.93 -1.59 -5.62
CA LEU A 65 -7.01 -2.71 -6.53
C LEU A 65 -8.07 -2.42 -7.60
N GLU A 66 -7.99 -3.07 -8.75
CA GLU A 66 -8.93 -2.87 -9.85
C GLU A 66 -10.39 -3.13 -9.44
N ASP A 67 -10.63 -4.09 -8.54
CA ASP A 67 -11.95 -4.51 -8.07
C ASP A 67 -12.39 -3.90 -6.73
N GLY A 68 -11.57 -3.02 -6.11
CA GLY A 68 -11.98 -2.38 -4.87
C GLY A 68 -10.85 -1.85 -3.99
N ASN A 69 -11.15 -1.81 -2.67
CA ASN A 69 -10.26 -1.25 -1.67
C ASN A 69 -9.59 -2.38 -0.86
N GLY A 70 -8.25 -2.41 -0.85
CA GLY A 70 -7.49 -3.39 -0.07
C GLY A 70 -7.72 -3.35 1.43
N LEU A 71 -8.27 -2.26 1.98
CA LEU A 71 -8.64 -2.19 3.40
C LEU A 71 -9.69 -3.23 3.80
N ASP A 72 -10.52 -3.69 2.86
CA ASP A 72 -11.50 -4.75 3.11
C ASP A 72 -10.80 -6.08 3.42
N VAL A 73 -9.68 -6.36 2.75
CA VAL A 73 -8.84 -7.54 3.03
C VAL A 73 -8.17 -7.43 4.40
N VAL A 74 -7.67 -6.24 4.76
CA VAL A 74 -7.06 -5.98 6.08
C VAL A 74 -8.08 -6.19 7.21
N ALA A 75 -9.28 -5.62 7.06
CA ALA A 75 -10.35 -5.76 8.04
C ALA A 75 -10.79 -7.22 8.21
N ALA A 76 -10.97 -7.95 7.11
CA ALA A 76 -11.32 -9.36 7.13
C ALA A 76 -10.24 -10.22 7.80
N LEU A 77 -8.96 -9.95 7.51
CA LEU A 77 -7.84 -10.63 8.14
C LEU A 77 -7.83 -10.40 9.65
N HIS A 78 -7.94 -9.15 10.08
CA HIS A 78 -7.93 -8.82 11.50
C HIS A 78 -9.10 -9.43 12.27
N GLN A 79 -10.29 -9.51 11.65
CA GLN A 79 -11.45 -10.20 12.25
C GLN A 79 -11.23 -11.71 12.42
N LYS A 80 -10.57 -12.35 11.46
CA LYS A 80 -10.30 -13.80 11.50
C LYS A 80 -9.07 -14.18 12.32
N ARG A 81 -8.08 -13.31 12.31
CA ARG A 81 -6.81 -13.49 12.99
C ARG A 81 -6.33 -12.17 13.59
N GLY A 82 -6.72 -11.92 14.85
CA GLY A 82 -6.44 -10.65 15.53
C GLY A 82 -4.94 -10.38 15.80
N ASP A 83 -4.09 -11.39 15.77
CA ASP A 83 -2.63 -11.30 15.90
C ASP A 83 -1.90 -11.11 14.55
N ALA A 84 -2.63 -11.20 13.42
CA ALA A 84 -2.06 -11.00 12.10
C ALA A 84 -1.50 -9.58 11.94
N ARG A 85 -0.37 -9.48 11.27
CA ARG A 85 0.32 -8.22 11.01
C ARG A 85 0.16 -7.83 9.55
N ALA A 86 -0.62 -6.80 9.29
CA ALA A 86 -0.87 -6.30 7.95
C ALA A 86 -0.21 -4.95 7.72
N VAL A 87 0.49 -4.81 6.59
CA VAL A 87 1.05 -3.54 6.09
C VAL A 87 0.30 -3.13 4.84
N VAL A 88 -0.12 -1.88 4.77
CA VAL A 88 -0.80 -1.32 3.59
C VAL A 88 0.22 -0.58 2.74
N LEU A 89 0.29 -0.95 1.46
CA LEU A 89 1.06 -0.22 0.45
C LEU A 89 0.16 0.74 -0.32
N THR A 90 0.71 1.86 -0.75
CA THR A 90 -0.04 2.79 -1.59
C THR A 90 0.87 3.65 -2.45
N GLY A 91 0.48 3.88 -3.68
CA GLY A 91 1.10 4.90 -4.54
C GLY A 91 0.73 6.33 -4.16
N TYR A 92 -0.25 6.52 -3.26
CA TYR A 92 -0.82 7.84 -2.95
C TYR A 92 -1.08 7.98 -1.45
N GLY A 93 -0.06 8.44 -0.72
CA GLY A 93 -0.15 8.68 0.72
C GLY A 93 -1.13 9.80 1.09
N ASN A 94 -2.16 9.45 1.87
CA ASN A 94 -3.07 10.41 2.49
C ASN A 94 -3.19 10.05 3.98
N ILE A 95 -2.97 11.02 4.85
CA ILE A 95 -3.02 10.85 6.31
C ILE A 95 -4.34 10.21 6.75
N ALA A 96 -5.48 10.63 6.18
CA ALA A 96 -6.78 10.07 6.53
C ALA A 96 -6.87 8.57 6.21
N THR A 97 -6.29 8.14 5.11
CA THR A 97 -6.27 6.72 4.71
C THR A 97 -5.34 5.90 5.59
N ALA A 98 -4.17 6.45 5.95
CA ALA A 98 -3.24 5.82 6.89
C ALA A 98 -3.90 5.61 8.26
N VAL A 99 -4.59 6.62 8.79
CA VAL A 99 -5.36 6.52 10.04
C VAL A 99 -6.46 5.46 9.94
N THR A 100 -7.14 5.37 8.81
CA THR A 100 -8.19 4.36 8.60
C THR A 100 -7.57 2.95 8.54
N ALA A 101 -6.45 2.76 7.85
CA ALA A 101 -5.76 1.48 7.79
C ALA A 101 -5.36 0.98 9.19
N VAL A 102 -4.78 1.85 10.01
CA VAL A 102 -4.42 1.52 11.40
C VAL A 102 -5.65 1.15 12.24
N LYS A 103 -6.75 1.91 12.12
CA LYS A 103 -8.01 1.59 12.82
C LYS A 103 -8.60 0.24 12.42
N LEU A 104 -8.37 -0.23 11.22
CA LEU A 104 -8.81 -1.52 10.70
C LEU A 104 -7.85 -2.68 11.03
N GLY A 105 -6.74 -2.41 11.73
CA GLY A 105 -5.80 -3.40 12.21
C GLY A 105 -4.50 -3.51 11.42
N ALA A 106 -4.22 -2.59 10.49
CA ALA A 106 -2.89 -2.51 9.87
C ALA A 106 -1.86 -2.05 10.92
N VAL A 107 -0.70 -2.70 10.90
CA VAL A 107 0.41 -2.36 11.80
C VAL A 107 1.22 -1.19 11.27
N ASP A 108 1.24 -0.99 9.95
CA ASP A 108 1.94 0.11 9.30
C ASP A 108 1.36 0.42 7.90
N TYR A 109 1.84 1.51 7.35
CA TYR A 109 1.40 2.06 6.08
C TYR A 109 2.61 2.62 5.32
N LEU A 110 2.93 2.05 4.16
CA LEU A 110 4.09 2.41 3.36
C LEU A 110 3.69 3.04 2.02
N SER A 111 4.43 4.04 1.60
CA SER A 111 4.28 4.62 0.27
C SER A 111 5.08 3.84 -0.76
N LYS A 112 4.51 3.56 -1.92
CA LYS A 112 5.25 3.05 -3.08
C LYS A 112 6.12 4.19 -3.69
N PRO A 113 7.34 3.94 -4.13
CA PRO A 113 8.00 2.63 -4.19
C PRO A 113 8.53 2.17 -2.83
N ALA A 114 8.17 0.96 -2.41
CA ALA A 114 8.69 0.28 -1.25
C ALA A 114 9.49 -0.96 -1.70
N ASP A 115 10.62 -1.21 -1.08
CA ASP A 115 11.37 -2.41 -1.33
C ASP A 115 11.04 -3.52 -0.31
N ALA A 116 11.63 -4.70 -0.49
CA ALA A 116 11.37 -5.82 0.40
C ALA A 116 11.90 -5.61 1.82
N GLU A 117 12.90 -4.76 1.99
CA GLU A 117 13.48 -4.44 3.29
C GLU A 117 12.58 -3.48 4.06
N ASP A 118 12.03 -2.46 3.39
CA ASP A 118 11.02 -1.57 3.97
C ASP A 118 9.80 -2.36 4.47
N VAL A 119 9.31 -3.30 3.63
CA VAL A 119 8.16 -4.13 3.95
C VAL A 119 8.44 -5.03 5.16
N ILE A 120 9.60 -5.66 5.24
CA ILE A 120 9.98 -6.52 6.38
C ILE A 120 10.10 -5.70 7.65
N ASN A 121 10.76 -4.55 7.58
CA ASN A 121 10.91 -3.67 8.73
C ASN A 121 9.54 -3.24 9.27
N ALA A 122 8.61 -2.90 8.38
CA ALA A 122 7.24 -2.56 8.77
C ALA A 122 6.46 -3.76 9.34
N LEU A 123 6.56 -4.95 8.71
CA LEU A 123 5.90 -6.16 9.21
C LEU A 123 6.42 -6.61 10.58
N LEU A 124 7.71 -6.43 10.85
CA LEU A 124 8.37 -6.91 12.07
C LEU A 124 8.58 -5.83 13.12
N ALA A 125 8.22 -4.57 12.83
CA ALA A 125 8.37 -3.46 13.78
C ALA A 125 7.62 -3.76 15.09
N THR A 126 8.37 -4.04 16.14
CA THR A 126 7.85 -4.17 17.50
C THR A 126 7.88 -2.81 18.18
N GLY A 127 6.74 -2.12 18.18
CA GLY A 127 6.57 -0.89 18.95
C GLY A 127 6.59 0.40 18.12
N ASN A 128 5.96 1.40 18.70
CA ASN A 128 5.71 2.75 18.22
C ASN A 128 7.01 3.53 17.93
N LYS A 129 7.72 3.20 16.86
CA LYS A 129 8.72 4.13 16.32
C LYS A 129 7.94 5.13 15.46
N PRO A 130 7.91 6.43 15.79
CA PRO A 130 7.33 7.41 14.89
C PRO A 130 8.01 7.25 13.53
N PRO A 131 7.28 7.35 12.41
CA PRO A 131 7.88 7.29 11.09
C PRO A 131 8.99 8.33 11.02
N GLU A 132 10.21 7.88 10.73
CA GLU A 132 11.30 8.81 10.42
C GLU A 132 10.87 9.62 9.20
N PRO A 133 10.97 10.95 9.23
CA PRO A 133 10.69 11.75 8.06
C PRO A 133 11.53 11.20 6.89
N PRO A 134 10.96 11.03 5.70
CA PRO A 134 11.73 10.53 4.57
C PRO A 134 12.98 11.39 4.38
N GLU A 135 14.14 10.75 4.27
CA GLU A 135 15.43 11.43 4.07
C GLU A 135 15.42 12.39 2.86
N ASN A 136 14.54 12.11 1.91
CA ASN A 136 14.25 12.98 0.77
C ASN A 136 12.75 13.24 0.68
N PRO A 137 12.24 14.32 1.28
CA PRO A 137 10.84 14.70 1.09
C PRO A 137 10.58 14.95 -0.41
N MET A 138 9.45 14.42 -0.89
CA MET A 138 9.03 14.69 -2.28
C MET A 138 9.03 16.20 -2.54
N SER A 139 9.54 16.60 -3.70
CA SER A 139 9.51 18.01 -4.09
C SER A 139 8.08 18.54 -4.10
N ALA A 140 7.87 19.81 -3.73
CA ALA A 140 6.55 20.42 -3.73
C ALA A 140 5.85 20.30 -5.09
N ASP A 141 6.61 20.34 -6.18
CA ASP A 141 6.10 20.15 -7.54
C ASP A 141 5.60 18.74 -7.78
N ARG A 142 6.26 17.73 -7.24
CA ARG A 142 5.82 16.33 -7.33
C ARG A 142 4.54 16.10 -6.53
N VAL A 143 4.47 16.59 -5.30
CA VAL A 143 3.25 16.51 -4.47
C VAL A 143 2.08 17.19 -5.17
N ARG A 144 2.31 18.38 -5.74
CA ARG A 144 1.30 19.10 -6.50
C ARG A 144 0.85 18.34 -7.76
N TRP A 145 1.79 17.76 -8.49
CA TRP A 145 1.49 16.96 -9.68
C TRP A 145 0.66 15.73 -9.35
N GLU A 146 1.05 14.98 -8.31
CA GLU A 146 0.32 13.80 -7.83
C GLU A 146 -1.10 14.15 -7.35
N HIS A 147 -1.26 15.26 -6.62
CA HIS A 147 -2.57 15.75 -6.22
C HIS A 147 -3.48 16.05 -7.42
N ILE A 148 -2.93 16.69 -8.45
CA ILE A 148 -3.66 17.02 -9.69
C ILE A 148 -4.07 15.72 -10.42
N GLN A 149 -3.18 14.73 -10.55
CA GLN A 149 -3.49 13.45 -11.17
C GLN A 149 -4.62 12.73 -10.43
N ARG A 150 -4.57 12.73 -9.11
CA ARG A 150 -5.62 12.13 -8.28
C ARG A 150 -6.99 12.76 -8.51
N VAL A 151 -7.08 14.09 -8.50
CA VAL A 151 -8.36 14.77 -8.74
C VAL A 151 -8.84 14.53 -10.18
N TYR A 152 -7.91 14.41 -11.12
CA TYR A 152 -8.22 14.08 -12.51
C TYR A 152 -8.85 12.68 -12.63
N GLU A 153 -8.29 11.67 -11.97
CA GLU A 153 -8.87 10.32 -11.90
C GLU A 153 -10.25 10.33 -11.20
N LEU A 154 -10.39 11.04 -10.08
CA LEU A 154 -11.67 11.18 -9.36
C LEU A 154 -12.77 11.89 -10.19
N CYS A 155 -12.40 12.61 -11.20
CA CYS A 155 -13.30 13.27 -12.15
C CYS A 155 -13.48 12.48 -13.45
N ASP A 156 -13.22 11.17 -13.45
CA ASP A 156 -13.31 10.30 -14.62
C ASP A 156 -12.51 10.86 -15.83
N ARG A 157 -11.34 11.42 -15.56
CA ARG A 157 -10.45 12.08 -16.54
C ARG A 157 -11.08 13.28 -17.26
N ASN A 158 -12.09 13.88 -16.68
CA ASN A 158 -12.73 15.08 -17.21
C ASN A 158 -11.93 16.33 -16.86
N VAL A 159 -11.20 16.88 -17.84
CA VAL A 159 -10.33 18.06 -17.66
C VAL A 159 -11.10 19.29 -17.15
N SER A 160 -12.32 19.50 -17.62
CA SER A 160 -13.10 20.69 -17.24
C SER A 160 -13.59 20.61 -15.79
N GLU A 161 -14.05 19.43 -15.37
CA GLU A 161 -14.48 19.18 -14.01
C GLU A 161 -13.29 19.23 -13.03
N THR A 162 -12.17 18.61 -13.41
CA THR A 162 -10.93 18.65 -12.64
C THR A 162 -10.43 20.08 -12.44
N ALA A 163 -10.41 20.89 -13.51
CA ALA A 163 -9.98 22.28 -13.44
C ALA A 163 -10.87 23.09 -12.48
N ARG A 164 -12.19 22.85 -12.51
CA ARG A 164 -13.15 23.48 -11.60
C ARG A 164 -12.88 23.10 -10.15
N ARG A 165 -12.73 21.81 -9.85
CA ARG A 165 -12.45 21.31 -8.49
C ARG A 165 -11.11 21.79 -7.93
N LEU A 166 -10.11 21.94 -8.78
CA LEU A 166 -8.77 22.43 -8.39
C LEU A 166 -8.66 23.95 -8.42
N ASN A 167 -9.75 24.68 -8.79
CA ASN A 167 -9.74 26.11 -9.00
C ASN A 167 -8.61 26.57 -9.93
N MET A 168 -8.44 25.87 -11.04
CA MET A 168 -7.38 26.10 -12.02
C MET A 168 -7.95 26.40 -13.40
N HIS A 169 -7.21 27.19 -14.19
CA HIS A 169 -7.55 27.34 -15.60
C HIS A 169 -7.35 26.03 -16.37
N ARG A 170 -8.33 25.67 -17.23
CA ARG A 170 -8.29 24.45 -18.05
C ARG A 170 -6.97 24.30 -18.84
N ARG A 171 -6.46 25.38 -19.43
CA ARG A 171 -5.19 25.37 -20.17
C ARG A 171 -3.98 25.04 -19.27
N THR A 172 -3.98 25.54 -18.04
CA THR A 172 -2.92 25.25 -17.06
C THR A 172 -2.94 23.78 -16.69
N LEU A 173 -4.12 23.24 -16.42
CA LEU A 173 -4.29 21.82 -16.10
C LEU A 173 -3.83 20.92 -17.27
N GLN A 174 -4.26 21.20 -18.51
CA GLN A 174 -3.84 20.46 -19.70
C GLN A 174 -2.32 20.44 -19.86
N ARG A 175 -1.64 21.58 -19.63
CA ARG A 175 -0.18 21.68 -19.69
C ARG A 175 0.50 20.82 -18.60
N ILE A 176 -0.09 20.73 -17.42
CA ILE A 176 0.44 19.89 -16.32
C ILE A 176 0.24 18.41 -16.61
N LEU A 177 -0.95 18.02 -17.08
CA LEU A 177 -1.27 16.64 -17.43
C LEU A 177 -0.44 16.10 -18.59
N ALA A 178 -0.01 16.98 -19.52
CA ALA A 178 0.86 16.62 -20.65
C ALA A 178 2.34 16.44 -20.26
N LYS A 179 2.74 16.90 -19.06
CA LYS A 179 4.12 16.73 -18.57
C LYS A 179 4.29 15.39 -17.84
N ARG A 180 5.50 14.81 -17.97
CA ARG A 180 5.90 13.69 -17.11
C ARG A 180 6.01 14.13 -15.64
N ALA A 181 5.86 13.17 -14.72
CA ALA A 181 6.06 13.43 -13.30
C ALA A 181 7.40 14.16 -13.05
N PRO A 182 7.41 15.22 -12.24
CA PRO A 182 8.65 15.84 -11.77
C PRO A 182 9.49 14.81 -11.01
N LYS A 183 10.81 14.91 -11.13
CA LYS A 183 11.74 14.08 -10.35
C LYS A 183 11.75 14.49 -8.90
#